data_4250dbcd3d7bf55f4af9d65c59479b7a
#
_entry.id   4250dbcd3d7bf55f4af9d65c59479b7a
#
_cell.length_a   1.000
_cell.length_b   1.000
_cell.length_c   1.000
_cell.angle_alpha   90.00
_cell.angle_beta   90.00
_cell.angle_gamma   90.00
#
_symmetry.space_group_name_H-M   'P 1'
#
loop_
_entity.id
_entity.type
_entity.pdbx_description
1 polymer ?
#
loop_
_entity_poly.entity_id
_entity_poly.type
_entity_poly.pdbx_seq_one_letter_code
_entity_poly.pdbx_strand_id
1 'polypeptide(L)'
;MNSHYLFWNNSYMRQAESVLESIIEQQGLILQQTLFYPASGGQPYDQGIIKIGNYSLKVESVKKFEGGKTLIIPEYIPNDLKIGAIVEQFIDWDLRYKYMKMHTALHLLSVVIPLPVTGGQIGADKSRLDFDMPEAVEDKLIIENKINELIKSDLIVDQTWISEEELDKKPELVKTMSVFPPKGSGEIRLISIKSKKGQVDLQPCGGTHVNRTVEIGKIEIGKLEKKGKN
;
A
#
# COMPACT_ATOMS: atom_id res chain seq x y z
N MET A 1 16.88 2.37 -7.12
CA MET A 1 15.91 1.58 -6.37
C MET A 1 16.10 1.83 -4.90
N ASN A 2 15.06 2.22 -4.19
CA ASN A 2 15.14 2.44 -2.74
C ASN A 2 15.24 1.07 -2.06
N SER A 3 16.45 0.68 -1.69
CA SER A 3 16.79 -0.64 -1.11
C SER A 3 16.20 -0.85 0.29
N HIS A 4 15.63 0.20 0.90
CA HIS A 4 15.08 0.12 2.26
C HIS A 4 13.76 -0.67 2.34
N TYR A 5 12.87 -0.56 1.33
CA TYR A 5 11.55 -1.18 1.33
C TYR A 5 11.52 -2.48 0.53
N LEU A 6 11.68 -3.63 1.21
CA LEU A 6 11.65 -4.95 0.56
C LEU A 6 10.29 -5.28 -0.06
N PHE A 7 9.20 -4.79 0.52
CA PHE A 7 7.85 -4.98 -0.03
C PHE A 7 7.62 -4.26 -1.37
N TRP A 8 8.44 -3.29 -1.76
CA TRP A 8 8.41 -2.71 -3.10
C TRP A 8 9.08 -3.63 -4.12
N ASN A 9 10.13 -4.36 -3.71
CA ASN A 9 10.79 -5.32 -4.60
C ASN A 9 9.90 -6.55 -4.83
N ASN A 10 9.25 -7.04 -3.77
CA ASN A 10 8.33 -8.16 -3.82
C ASN A 10 7.28 -8.08 -2.71
N SER A 11 6.05 -7.68 -3.06
CA SER A 11 4.93 -7.59 -2.11
C SER A 11 4.51 -8.95 -1.52
N TYR A 12 4.91 -10.06 -2.14
CA TYR A 12 4.61 -11.44 -1.69
C TYR A 12 5.64 -12.01 -0.72
N MET A 13 6.71 -11.29 -0.43
CA MET A 13 7.71 -11.72 0.55
C MET A 13 7.07 -11.78 1.94
N ARG A 14 7.18 -12.92 2.61
CA ARG A 14 6.55 -13.20 3.92
C ARG A 14 7.54 -13.10 5.07
N GLN A 15 8.81 -13.29 4.75
CA GLN A 15 9.91 -13.22 5.71
C GLN A 15 11.16 -12.62 5.04
N ALA A 16 11.99 -11.99 5.83
CA ALA A 16 13.27 -11.44 5.38
C ALA A 16 14.24 -11.30 6.55
N GLU A 17 15.52 -11.31 6.26
CA GLU A 17 16.56 -10.90 7.19
C GLU A 17 17.00 -9.47 6.91
N SER A 18 17.40 -8.76 7.93
CA SER A 18 18.00 -7.44 7.84
C SER A 18 18.93 -7.21 9.02
N VAL A 19 19.51 -6.02 9.10
CA VAL A 19 20.40 -5.63 10.20
C VAL A 19 19.74 -4.51 11.00
N LEU A 20 19.83 -4.59 12.33
CA LEU A 20 19.42 -3.51 13.22
C LEU A 20 20.33 -2.30 13.00
N GLU A 21 19.80 -1.26 12.38
CA GLU A 21 20.56 -0.05 12.05
C GLU A 21 20.62 0.91 13.23
N SER A 22 19.49 1.12 13.91
CA SER A 22 19.43 1.98 15.09
C SER A 22 18.28 1.62 16.02
N ILE A 23 18.43 2.01 17.26
CA ILE A 23 17.43 1.92 18.32
C ILE A 23 17.03 3.36 18.65
N ILE A 24 15.78 3.71 18.44
CA ILE A 24 15.24 5.01 18.86
C ILE A 24 14.67 4.81 20.24
N GLU A 25 15.35 5.36 21.22
CA GLU A 25 15.11 5.14 22.65
C GLU A 25 13.62 5.32 22.99
N GLN A 26 13.02 4.35 23.65
CA GLN A 26 11.60 4.28 24.03
C GLN A 26 10.59 4.39 22.87
N GLN A 27 11.03 4.41 21.60
CA GLN A 27 10.13 4.55 20.46
C GLN A 27 10.10 3.31 19.56
N GLY A 28 11.25 2.74 19.19
CA GLY A 28 11.26 1.61 18.28
C GLY A 28 12.63 1.34 17.64
N LEU A 29 12.60 0.50 16.63
CA LEU A 29 13.77 -0.02 15.93
C LEU A 29 13.74 0.43 14.47
N ILE A 30 14.92 0.75 13.93
CA ILE A 30 15.13 1.00 12.50
C ILE A 30 16.04 -0.09 11.96
N LEU A 31 15.61 -0.72 10.88
CA LEU A 31 16.38 -1.74 10.16
C LEU A 31 16.97 -1.15 8.89
N GLN A 32 18.08 -1.69 8.41
CA GLN A 32 18.66 -1.30 7.11
C GLN A 32 17.65 -1.53 5.96
N GLN A 33 16.90 -2.65 6.03
CA GLN A 33 15.84 -2.97 5.09
C GLN A 33 14.62 -3.48 5.86
N THR A 34 13.44 -3.07 5.46
CA THR A 34 12.21 -3.49 6.11
C THR A 34 11.26 -4.23 5.16
N LEU A 35 10.71 -5.33 5.68
CA LEU A 35 9.61 -6.05 5.05
C LEU A 35 8.25 -5.46 5.46
N PHE A 36 8.19 -4.79 6.61
CA PHE A 36 6.95 -4.24 7.15
C PHE A 36 6.54 -2.94 6.43
N TYR A 37 5.34 -2.92 5.90
CA TYR A 37 4.73 -1.73 5.34
C TYR A 37 4.32 -0.75 6.45
N PRO A 38 4.75 0.50 6.43
CA PRO A 38 4.29 1.52 7.38
C PRO A 38 2.92 2.06 6.96
N ALA A 39 2.04 2.36 7.92
CA ALA A 39 0.74 2.96 7.63
C ALA A 39 0.88 4.20 6.73
N SER A 40 0.28 4.15 5.56
CA SER A 40 0.39 5.22 4.55
C SER A 40 -0.66 5.08 3.45
N GLY A 41 -1.08 6.19 2.85
CA GLY A 41 -1.97 6.17 1.68
C GLY A 41 -3.28 5.40 1.88
N GLY A 42 -3.82 5.42 3.10
CA GLY A 42 -5.03 4.68 3.46
C GLY A 42 -4.82 3.20 3.76
N GLN A 43 -3.63 2.62 3.47
CA GLN A 43 -3.30 1.24 3.83
C GLN A 43 -2.73 1.20 5.26
N PRO A 44 -3.26 0.30 6.14
CA PRO A 44 -2.71 0.06 7.47
C PRO A 44 -1.29 -0.53 7.41
N TYR A 45 -0.57 -0.43 8.53
CA TYR A 45 0.72 -1.09 8.67
C TYR A 45 0.57 -2.61 8.75
N ASP A 46 1.66 -3.31 8.40
CA ASP A 46 1.72 -4.75 8.57
C ASP A 46 1.88 -5.14 10.03
N GLN A 47 1.19 -6.20 10.41
CA GLN A 47 1.40 -6.92 11.65
C GLN A 47 2.39 -8.07 11.45
N GLY A 48 2.94 -8.56 12.56
CA GLY A 48 3.85 -9.69 12.52
C GLY A 48 4.79 -9.73 13.71
N ILE A 49 5.91 -10.42 13.55
CA ILE A 49 6.95 -10.55 14.56
C ILE A 49 8.34 -10.27 13.99
N ILE A 50 9.22 -9.81 14.83
CA ILE A 50 10.66 -9.75 14.56
C ILE A 50 11.40 -10.64 15.56
N LYS A 51 12.47 -11.31 15.08
CA LYS A 51 13.36 -12.09 15.95
C LYS A 51 14.75 -11.49 15.93
N ILE A 52 15.33 -11.29 17.11
CA ILE A 52 16.66 -10.70 17.28
C ILE A 52 17.37 -11.51 18.37
N GLY A 53 18.36 -12.32 18.00
CA GLY A 53 19.00 -13.25 18.94
C GLY A 53 17.98 -14.20 19.54
N ASN A 54 17.83 -14.17 20.86
CA ASN A 54 16.87 -15.01 21.60
C ASN A 54 15.48 -14.38 21.77
N TYR A 55 15.28 -13.15 21.29
CA TYR A 55 14.01 -12.44 21.43
C TYR A 55 13.09 -12.69 20.24
N SER A 56 11.80 -12.90 20.52
CA SER A 56 10.72 -12.92 19.54
C SER A 56 9.71 -11.87 19.94
N LEU A 57 9.68 -10.76 19.21
CA LEU A 57 8.95 -9.55 19.58
C LEU A 57 7.79 -9.33 18.61
N LYS A 58 6.59 -9.14 19.15
CA LYS A 58 5.42 -8.76 18.36
C LYS A 58 5.56 -7.31 17.91
N VAL A 59 5.20 -7.04 16.67
CA VAL A 59 5.16 -5.67 16.12
C VAL A 59 3.81 -5.03 16.44
N GLU A 60 3.83 -3.99 17.27
CA GLU A 60 2.63 -3.25 17.70
C GLU A 60 2.26 -2.13 16.73
N SER A 61 3.25 -1.56 16.04
CA SER A 61 3.02 -0.52 15.03
C SER A 61 4.22 -0.38 14.09
N VAL A 62 3.96 0.14 12.89
CA VAL A 62 5.00 0.49 11.91
C VAL A 62 4.68 1.87 11.34
N LYS A 63 5.61 2.80 11.43
CA LYS A 63 5.42 4.20 11.03
C LYS A 63 6.53 4.65 10.09
N LYS A 64 6.21 5.61 9.23
CA LYS A 64 7.25 6.35 8.50
C LYS A 64 8.10 7.14 9.50
N PHE A 65 9.39 7.20 9.23
CA PHE A 65 10.37 7.93 10.02
C PHE A 65 11.20 8.85 9.12
N GLU A 66 11.95 9.74 9.72
CA GLU A 66 12.81 10.70 9.03
C GLU A 66 13.77 10.04 8.03
N GLY A 67 14.15 10.75 6.99
CA GLY A 67 15.05 10.26 5.95
C GLY A 67 14.49 9.09 5.12
N GLY A 68 13.16 8.92 5.07
CA GLY A 68 12.53 7.82 4.34
C GLY A 68 12.69 6.44 4.99
N LYS A 69 13.07 6.41 6.28
CA LYS A 69 13.18 5.19 7.07
C LYS A 69 11.82 4.74 7.59
N THR A 70 11.80 3.56 8.18
CA THR A 70 10.64 2.98 8.85
C THR A 70 10.95 2.70 10.30
N LEU A 71 10.13 3.18 11.20
CA LEU A 71 10.18 2.88 12.63
C LEU A 71 9.27 1.68 12.92
N ILE A 72 9.86 0.57 13.32
CA ILE A 72 9.17 -0.62 13.80
C ILE A 72 9.05 -0.50 15.32
N ILE A 73 7.83 -0.54 15.82
CA ILE A 73 7.54 -0.43 17.25
C ILE A 73 7.14 -1.82 17.76
N PRO A 74 8.04 -2.55 18.43
CA PRO A 74 7.72 -3.82 19.04
C PRO A 74 6.98 -3.61 20.37
N GLU A 75 6.40 -4.68 20.92
CA GLU A 75 5.72 -4.68 22.21
C GLU A 75 6.61 -4.23 23.39
N TYR A 76 7.92 -4.46 23.28
CA TYR A 76 8.96 -3.92 24.15
C TYR A 76 10.31 -3.92 23.44
N ILE A 77 11.27 -3.15 23.94
CA ILE A 77 12.64 -3.10 23.42
C ILE A 77 13.56 -3.70 24.49
N PRO A 78 14.20 -4.86 24.24
CA PRO A 78 15.19 -5.43 25.16
C PRO A 78 16.38 -4.48 25.35
N ASN A 79 16.85 -4.36 26.61
CA ASN A 79 17.92 -3.42 26.97
C ASN A 79 19.31 -3.81 26.44
N ASP A 80 19.51 -5.07 26.07
CA ASP A 80 20.79 -5.64 25.63
C ASP A 80 20.89 -5.80 24.11
N LEU A 81 19.95 -5.25 23.35
CA LEU A 81 20.03 -5.24 21.88
C LEU A 81 21.28 -4.48 21.42
N LYS A 82 21.93 -5.04 20.41
CA LYS A 82 23.13 -4.42 19.81
C LYS A 82 22.84 -3.99 18.38
N ILE A 83 23.18 -2.74 18.07
CA ILE A 83 23.23 -2.26 16.68
C ILE A 83 24.16 -3.19 15.88
N GLY A 84 23.76 -3.52 14.66
CA GLY A 84 24.43 -4.51 13.84
C GLY A 84 23.94 -5.95 14.00
N ALA A 85 23.03 -6.22 14.97
CA ALA A 85 22.43 -7.54 15.13
C ALA A 85 21.56 -7.90 13.92
N ILE A 86 21.54 -9.19 13.57
CA ILE A 86 20.64 -9.74 12.55
C ILE A 86 19.22 -9.77 13.11
N VAL A 87 18.28 -9.32 12.28
CA VAL A 87 16.85 -9.27 12.56
C VAL A 87 16.11 -10.07 11.50
N GLU A 88 15.47 -11.14 11.94
CA GLU A 88 14.52 -11.87 11.11
C GLU A 88 13.14 -11.22 11.22
N GLN A 89 12.51 -10.95 10.09
CA GLN A 89 11.19 -10.31 9.97
C GLN A 89 10.18 -11.31 9.45
N PHE A 90 9.01 -11.40 10.08
CA PHE A 90 7.89 -12.26 9.66
C PHE A 90 6.61 -11.44 9.71
N ILE A 91 5.97 -11.22 8.57
CA ILE A 91 4.69 -10.51 8.53
C ILE A 91 3.52 -11.49 8.71
N ASP A 92 2.38 -10.97 9.21
CA ASP A 92 1.09 -11.64 9.08
C ASP A 92 0.68 -11.61 7.60
N TRP A 93 1.00 -12.71 6.91
CA TRP A 93 0.77 -12.82 5.48
C TRP A 93 -0.71 -12.77 5.11
N ASP A 94 -1.57 -13.41 5.89
CA ASP A 94 -3.00 -13.47 5.57
C ASP A 94 -3.62 -12.09 5.64
N LEU A 95 -3.21 -11.28 6.60
CA LEU A 95 -3.62 -9.88 6.72
C LEU A 95 -3.04 -9.01 5.60
N ARG A 96 -1.72 -9.12 5.31
CA ARG A 96 -1.08 -8.40 4.19
C ARG A 96 -1.78 -8.71 2.87
N TYR A 97 -2.07 -9.97 2.60
CA TYR A 97 -2.68 -10.38 1.34
C TYR A 97 -4.11 -9.86 1.19
N LYS A 98 -4.89 -9.78 2.27
CA LYS A 98 -6.19 -9.10 2.29
C LYS A 98 -6.03 -7.61 1.93
N TYR A 99 -5.07 -6.91 2.52
CA TYR A 99 -4.80 -5.51 2.17
C TYR A 99 -4.40 -5.34 0.70
N MET A 100 -3.55 -6.21 0.17
CA MET A 100 -3.15 -6.18 -1.24
C MET A 100 -4.34 -6.32 -2.19
N LYS A 101 -5.24 -7.28 -1.92
CA LYS A 101 -6.48 -7.49 -2.68
C LYS A 101 -7.37 -6.25 -2.66
N MET A 102 -7.64 -5.73 -1.47
CA MET A 102 -8.51 -4.57 -1.30
C MET A 102 -7.89 -3.31 -1.89
N HIS A 103 -6.58 -3.12 -1.76
CA HIS A 103 -5.90 -1.98 -2.36
C HIS A 103 -6.00 -2.01 -3.90
N THR A 104 -5.74 -3.17 -4.50
CA THR A 104 -5.88 -3.32 -5.95
C THR A 104 -7.34 -3.15 -6.41
N ALA A 105 -8.31 -3.61 -5.61
CA ALA A 105 -9.74 -3.36 -5.89
C ALA A 105 -10.09 -1.87 -5.89
N LEU A 106 -9.51 -1.06 -4.98
CA LEU A 106 -9.72 0.40 -4.98
C LEU A 106 -9.11 1.08 -6.21
N HIS A 107 -7.97 0.59 -6.73
CA HIS A 107 -7.44 1.04 -8.01
C HIS A 107 -8.42 0.76 -9.16
N LEU A 108 -9.00 -0.45 -9.22
CA LEU A 108 -10.03 -0.76 -10.22
C LEU A 108 -11.29 0.09 -10.03
N LEU A 109 -11.68 0.39 -8.79
CA LEU A 109 -12.82 1.27 -8.52
C LEU A 109 -12.56 2.68 -9.05
N SER A 110 -11.33 3.21 -8.95
CA SER A 110 -10.96 4.51 -9.53
C SER A 110 -10.92 4.52 -11.06
N VAL A 111 -10.90 3.36 -11.70
CA VAL A 111 -11.08 3.22 -13.17
C VAL A 111 -12.55 3.22 -13.52
N VAL A 112 -13.38 2.51 -12.74
CA VAL A 112 -14.84 2.43 -12.96
C VAL A 112 -15.52 3.77 -12.71
N ILE A 113 -15.04 4.51 -11.71
CA ILE A 113 -15.49 5.87 -11.36
C ILE A 113 -14.31 6.83 -11.64
N PRO A 114 -14.21 7.39 -12.85
CA PRO A 114 -13.06 8.22 -13.25
C PRO A 114 -13.20 9.66 -12.76
N LEU A 115 -13.33 9.81 -11.43
CA LEU A 115 -13.44 11.09 -10.72
C LEU A 115 -12.27 11.27 -9.76
N PRO A 116 -11.94 12.51 -9.37
CA PRO A 116 -10.87 12.77 -8.41
C PRO A 116 -11.16 12.09 -7.07
N VAL A 117 -10.14 11.43 -6.52
CA VAL A 117 -10.21 10.74 -5.23
C VAL A 117 -9.84 11.71 -4.13
N THR A 118 -10.76 11.95 -3.19
CA THR A 118 -10.57 12.88 -2.06
C THR A 118 -10.08 12.17 -0.80
N GLY A 119 -10.22 10.85 -0.71
CA GLY A 119 -9.76 10.05 0.41
C GLY A 119 -10.02 8.57 0.22
N GLY A 120 -9.50 7.77 1.15
CA GLY A 120 -9.72 6.33 1.14
C GLY A 120 -9.19 5.65 2.39
N GLN A 121 -9.72 4.47 2.66
CA GLN A 121 -9.29 3.62 3.75
C GLN A 121 -9.35 2.16 3.32
N ILE A 122 -8.23 1.46 3.49
CA ILE A 122 -8.10 0.05 3.18
C ILE A 122 -8.27 -0.75 4.47
N GLY A 123 -9.14 -1.72 4.45
CA GLY A 123 -9.33 -2.68 5.52
C GLY A 123 -9.22 -4.11 4.98
N ALA A 124 -9.15 -5.08 5.88
CA ALA A 124 -9.00 -6.49 5.51
C ALA A 124 -10.25 -7.07 4.82
N ASP A 125 -11.42 -6.65 5.29
CA ASP A 125 -12.70 -7.19 4.83
C ASP A 125 -13.59 -6.13 4.19
N LYS A 126 -13.31 -4.84 4.45
CA LYS A 126 -14.06 -3.71 3.93
C LYS A 126 -13.15 -2.51 3.73
N SER A 127 -13.28 -1.87 2.58
CA SER A 127 -12.53 -0.66 2.23
C SER A 127 -13.47 0.44 1.75
N ARG A 128 -12.98 1.68 1.72
CA ARG A 128 -13.72 2.84 1.25
C ARG A 128 -12.83 3.67 0.33
N LEU A 129 -13.44 4.23 -0.71
CA LEU A 129 -12.85 5.26 -1.56
C LEU A 129 -13.84 6.42 -1.65
N ASP A 130 -13.36 7.63 -1.41
CA ASP A 130 -14.15 8.85 -1.43
C ASP A 130 -13.81 9.62 -2.71
N PHE A 131 -14.82 10.09 -3.42
CA PHE A 131 -14.68 10.83 -4.68
C PHE A 131 -15.22 12.25 -4.57
N ASP A 132 -14.61 13.18 -5.29
CA ASP A 132 -15.25 14.47 -5.60
C ASP A 132 -16.28 14.25 -6.70
N MET A 133 -17.54 14.14 -6.30
CA MET A 133 -18.62 13.68 -7.15
C MET A 133 -19.77 14.69 -7.12
N PRO A 134 -20.01 15.44 -8.19
CA PRO A 134 -21.10 16.45 -8.23
C PRO A 134 -22.49 15.80 -8.14
N GLU A 135 -22.65 14.62 -8.74
CA GLU A 135 -23.92 13.88 -8.74
C GLU A 135 -23.72 12.48 -8.17
N ALA A 136 -24.69 12.00 -7.39
CA ALA A 136 -24.62 10.65 -6.84
C ALA A 136 -24.75 9.59 -7.97
N VAL A 137 -24.03 8.49 -7.83
CA VAL A 137 -24.20 7.33 -8.71
C VAL A 137 -25.58 6.73 -8.46
N GLU A 138 -26.38 6.63 -9.51
CA GLU A 138 -27.76 6.17 -9.40
C GLU A 138 -27.88 4.66 -9.10
N ASP A 139 -26.96 3.84 -9.66
CA ASP A 139 -27.03 2.38 -9.50
C ASP A 139 -25.65 1.76 -9.13
N LYS A 140 -25.56 1.30 -7.89
CA LYS A 140 -24.39 0.58 -7.38
C LYS A 140 -24.12 -0.75 -8.10
N LEU A 141 -25.15 -1.42 -8.64
CA LEU A 141 -24.99 -2.69 -9.34
C LEU A 141 -24.21 -2.52 -10.64
N ILE A 142 -24.34 -1.37 -11.30
CA ILE A 142 -23.53 -1.06 -12.49
C ILE A 142 -22.05 -1.00 -12.12
N ILE A 143 -21.70 -0.34 -11.01
CA ILE A 143 -20.33 -0.25 -10.52
C ILE A 143 -19.82 -1.64 -10.14
N GLU A 144 -20.62 -2.40 -9.38
CA GLU A 144 -20.29 -3.75 -8.93
C GLU A 144 -20.01 -4.70 -10.11
N ASN A 145 -20.86 -4.66 -11.13
CA ASN A 145 -20.67 -5.48 -12.31
C ASN A 145 -19.38 -5.09 -13.06
N LYS A 146 -19.15 -3.80 -13.30
CA LYS A 146 -17.95 -3.31 -14.01
C LYS A 146 -16.65 -3.68 -13.27
N ILE A 147 -16.59 -3.50 -11.96
CA ILE A 147 -15.39 -3.87 -11.19
C ILE A 147 -15.14 -5.37 -11.22
N ASN A 148 -16.20 -6.19 -11.10
CA ASN A 148 -16.08 -7.64 -11.16
C ASN A 148 -15.72 -8.16 -12.58
N GLU A 149 -16.10 -7.47 -13.64
CA GLU A 149 -15.64 -7.74 -15.00
C GLU A 149 -14.12 -7.48 -15.15
N LEU A 150 -13.62 -6.36 -14.61
CA LEU A 150 -12.18 -6.06 -14.60
C LEU A 150 -11.39 -7.11 -13.78
N ILE A 151 -11.93 -7.54 -12.64
CA ILE A 151 -11.34 -8.60 -11.82
C ILE A 151 -11.25 -9.90 -12.61
N LYS A 152 -12.35 -10.34 -13.23
CA LYS A 152 -12.42 -11.58 -14.01
C LYS A 152 -11.56 -11.54 -15.27
N SER A 153 -11.26 -10.36 -15.79
CA SER A 153 -10.40 -10.18 -16.97
C SER A 153 -8.93 -10.54 -16.71
N ASP A 154 -8.59 -10.86 -15.46
CA ASP A 154 -7.29 -11.33 -15.03
C ASP A 154 -6.13 -10.46 -15.54
N LEU A 155 -6.22 -9.17 -15.23
CA LEU A 155 -5.26 -8.15 -15.66
C LEU A 155 -3.95 -8.27 -14.87
N ILE A 156 -2.84 -7.95 -15.55
CA ILE A 156 -1.52 -7.93 -14.92
C ILE A 156 -1.37 -6.63 -14.13
N VAL A 157 -0.96 -6.76 -12.87
CA VAL A 157 -0.61 -5.65 -11.98
C VAL A 157 0.90 -5.63 -11.81
N ASP A 158 1.53 -4.57 -12.23
CA ASP A 158 2.97 -4.40 -12.25
C ASP A 158 3.36 -3.03 -11.73
N GLN A 159 4.65 -2.79 -11.55
CA GLN A 159 5.18 -1.51 -11.10
C GLN A 159 6.21 -0.98 -12.07
N THR A 160 6.27 0.35 -12.15
CA THR A 160 7.32 1.08 -12.87
C THR A 160 7.72 2.31 -12.07
N TRP A 161 8.81 2.94 -12.45
CA TRP A 161 9.32 4.12 -11.79
C TRP A 161 9.50 5.24 -12.80
N ILE A 162 9.18 6.46 -12.39
CA ILE A 162 9.43 7.67 -13.18
C ILE A 162 10.10 8.71 -12.29
N SER A 163 10.76 9.68 -12.90
CA SER A 163 11.27 10.83 -12.17
C SER A 163 10.16 11.79 -11.74
N GLU A 164 10.43 12.62 -10.75
CA GLU A 164 9.51 13.70 -10.35
C GLU A 164 9.22 14.65 -11.54
N GLU A 165 10.23 14.97 -12.35
CA GLU A 165 10.07 15.81 -13.54
C GLU A 165 9.16 15.18 -14.60
N GLU A 166 9.22 13.85 -14.76
CA GLU A 166 8.31 13.12 -15.66
C GLU A 166 6.88 13.11 -15.13
N LEU A 167 6.68 13.00 -13.81
CA LEU A 167 5.37 13.08 -13.20
C LEU A 167 4.77 14.48 -13.33
N ASP A 168 5.56 15.54 -13.13
CA ASP A 168 5.12 16.93 -13.29
C ASP A 168 4.62 17.23 -14.72
N LYS A 169 5.15 16.52 -15.72
CA LYS A 169 4.67 16.59 -17.13
C LYS A 169 3.42 15.76 -17.40
N LYS A 170 2.99 14.92 -16.43
CA LYS A 170 1.84 14.01 -16.55
C LYS A 170 0.94 14.09 -15.32
N PRO A 171 0.39 15.29 -15.01
CA PRO A 171 -0.43 15.49 -13.81
C PRO A 171 -1.68 14.61 -13.77
N GLU A 172 -2.16 14.15 -14.93
CA GLU A 172 -3.31 13.24 -15.05
C GLU A 172 -3.07 11.87 -14.39
N LEU A 173 -1.82 11.48 -14.13
CA LEU A 173 -1.51 10.26 -13.40
C LEU A 173 -1.87 10.36 -11.92
N VAL A 174 -1.95 11.57 -11.35
CA VAL A 174 -2.27 11.81 -9.94
C VAL A 174 -3.78 11.92 -9.78
N LYS A 175 -4.44 10.80 -9.50
CA LYS A 175 -5.90 10.74 -9.31
C LYS A 175 -6.34 11.22 -7.92
N THR A 176 -5.43 11.29 -6.95
CA THR A 176 -5.72 11.68 -5.55
C THR A 176 -5.52 13.17 -5.34
N MET A 177 -6.52 13.84 -4.74
CA MET A 177 -6.46 15.27 -4.43
C MET A 177 -5.69 15.57 -3.13
N SER A 178 -5.69 14.65 -2.18
CA SER A 178 -5.17 14.86 -0.81
C SER A 178 -3.85 14.14 -0.51
N VAL A 179 -3.47 13.18 -1.34
CA VAL A 179 -2.24 12.41 -1.17
C VAL A 179 -1.36 12.60 -2.39
N PHE A 180 -0.35 13.44 -2.26
CA PHE A 180 0.65 13.63 -3.30
C PHE A 180 1.84 12.69 -3.08
N PRO A 181 2.50 12.23 -4.16
CA PRO A 181 3.78 11.55 -4.04
C PRO A 181 4.78 12.40 -3.24
N PRO A 182 5.64 11.78 -2.41
CA PRO A 182 6.63 12.53 -1.65
C PRO A 182 7.59 13.25 -2.59
N LYS A 183 7.79 14.56 -2.36
CA LYS A 183 8.78 15.36 -3.09
C LYS A 183 10.20 15.12 -2.52
N GLY A 184 11.21 15.17 -3.39
CA GLY A 184 12.61 15.00 -3.00
C GLY A 184 13.04 13.54 -2.88
N SER A 185 12.22 12.58 -3.33
CA SER A 185 12.59 11.16 -3.38
C SER A 185 13.32 10.77 -4.66
N GLY A 186 13.32 11.65 -5.67
CA GLY A 186 13.96 11.47 -6.98
C GLY A 186 13.19 10.56 -7.92
N GLU A 187 12.67 9.44 -7.43
CA GLU A 187 11.91 8.46 -8.20
C GLU A 187 10.55 8.19 -7.55
N ILE A 188 9.53 8.14 -8.37
CA ILE A 188 8.14 7.89 -7.97
C ILE A 188 7.69 6.54 -8.53
N ARG A 189 7.23 5.67 -7.61
CA ARG A 189 6.67 4.38 -7.96
C ARG A 189 5.26 4.54 -8.52
N LEU A 190 5.03 3.97 -9.68
CA LEU A 190 3.71 3.85 -10.29
C LEU A 190 3.24 2.39 -10.24
N ILE A 191 1.96 2.20 -9.95
CA ILE A 191 1.28 0.91 -10.15
C ILE A 191 0.56 0.97 -11.49
N SER A 192 0.78 -0.07 -12.27
CA SER A 192 0.27 -0.25 -13.62
C SER A 192 -0.63 -1.47 -13.67
N ILE A 193 -1.88 -1.32 -14.11
CA ILE A 193 -2.79 -2.43 -14.40
C ILE A 193 -2.98 -2.48 -15.90
N LYS A 194 -2.65 -3.64 -16.52
CA LYS A 194 -2.61 -3.79 -17.97
C LYS A 194 -3.42 -4.99 -18.45
N SER A 195 -4.07 -4.80 -19.59
CA SER A 195 -4.63 -5.88 -20.39
C SER A 195 -3.78 -6.13 -21.64
N LYS A 196 -4.08 -7.17 -22.38
CA LYS A 196 -3.49 -7.40 -23.73
C LYS A 196 -3.81 -6.26 -24.72
N LYS A 197 -4.86 -5.48 -24.44
CA LYS A 197 -5.32 -4.37 -25.30
C LYS A 197 -4.71 -3.02 -24.92
N GLY A 198 -4.01 -2.93 -23.79
CA GLY A 198 -3.35 -1.69 -23.34
C GLY A 198 -3.51 -1.41 -21.84
N GLN A 199 -3.16 -0.18 -21.48
CA GLN A 199 -3.20 0.32 -20.10
C GLN A 199 -4.65 0.47 -19.62
N VAL A 200 -4.93 -0.06 -18.43
CA VAL A 200 -6.23 0.07 -17.74
C VAL A 200 -6.14 1.08 -16.60
N ASP A 201 -5.06 1.01 -15.81
CA ASP A 201 -4.76 1.97 -14.74
C ASP A 201 -3.26 2.24 -14.65
N LEU A 202 -2.90 3.48 -14.36
CA LEU A 202 -1.52 3.89 -14.09
C LEU A 202 -1.55 5.09 -13.16
N GLN A 203 -1.04 4.92 -11.93
CA GLN A 203 -1.03 6.02 -10.95
C GLN A 203 0.06 5.84 -9.89
N PRO A 204 0.56 6.93 -9.28
CA PRO A 204 1.50 6.87 -8.17
C PRO A 204 0.90 6.10 -6.99
N CYS A 205 1.62 5.09 -6.51
CA CYS A 205 1.19 4.35 -5.33
C CYS A 205 2.37 3.70 -4.61
N GLY A 206 2.48 3.94 -3.29
CA GLY A 206 3.48 3.33 -2.43
C GLY A 206 3.04 2.02 -1.76
N GLY A 207 1.77 1.63 -1.93
CA GLY A 207 1.19 0.47 -1.24
C GLY A 207 1.54 -0.88 -1.84
N THR A 208 0.99 -1.93 -1.25
CA THR A 208 1.19 -3.31 -1.71
C THR A 208 0.00 -3.80 -2.51
N HIS A 209 0.27 -4.54 -3.58
CA HIS A 209 -0.74 -5.00 -4.54
C HIS A 209 -0.58 -6.47 -4.89
N VAL A 210 -1.68 -7.09 -5.35
CA VAL A 210 -1.63 -8.42 -5.96
C VAL A 210 -1.03 -8.34 -7.37
N ASN A 211 -0.48 -9.44 -7.87
CA ASN A 211 0.12 -9.48 -9.21
C ASN A 211 -0.92 -9.58 -10.33
N ARG A 212 -2.10 -10.08 -10.01
CA ARG A 212 -3.19 -10.26 -10.98
C ARG A 212 -4.54 -9.91 -10.37
N THR A 213 -5.40 -9.26 -11.15
CA THR A 213 -6.71 -8.82 -10.62
C THR A 213 -7.62 -9.98 -10.21
N VAL A 214 -7.50 -11.14 -10.82
CA VAL A 214 -8.29 -12.33 -10.45
C VAL A 214 -8.08 -12.77 -8.99
N GLU A 215 -6.93 -12.47 -8.40
CA GLU A 215 -6.61 -12.78 -7.00
C GLU A 215 -7.51 -12.04 -6.00
N ILE A 216 -8.10 -10.92 -6.41
CA ILE A 216 -9.01 -10.14 -5.57
C ILE A 216 -10.22 -10.97 -5.16
N GLY A 217 -10.75 -11.77 -6.10
CA GLY A 217 -12.02 -12.46 -5.94
C GLY A 217 -13.21 -11.54 -6.17
N LYS A 218 -14.42 -12.05 -5.89
CA LYS A 218 -15.65 -11.26 -6.06
C LYS A 218 -15.70 -10.12 -5.05
N ILE A 219 -16.03 -8.92 -5.53
CA ILE A 219 -16.27 -7.71 -4.71
C ILE A 219 -17.75 -7.38 -4.73
N GLU A 220 -18.26 -6.94 -3.58
CA GLU A 220 -19.59 -6.38 -3.41
C GLU A 220 -19.47 -4.89 -3.05
N ILE A 221 -20.25 -4.04 -3.74
CA ILE A 221 -20.34 -2.63 -3.42
C ILE A 221 -21.31 -2.43 -2.26
N GLY A 222 -20.80 -1.91 -1.16
CA GLY A 222 -21.58 -1.61 0.03
C GLY A 222 -22.52 -0.42 -0.14
N LYS A 223 -22.70 0.35 0.93
CA LYS A 223 -23.51 1.55 0.93
C LYS A 223 -22.79 2.69 0.23
N LEU A 224 -23.50 3.39 -0.66
CA LEU A 224 -23.07 4.68 -1.21
C LEU A 224 -23.56 5.78 -0.28
N GLU A 225 -22.65 6.63 0.19
CA GLU A 225 -22.96 7.71 1.10
C GLU A 225 -22.52 9.05 0.49
N LYS A 226 -23.44 10.02 0.44
CA LYS A 226 -23.10 11.40 0.10
C LYS A 226 -22.63 12.08 1.38
N LYS A 227 -21.39 12.60 1.39
CA LYS A 227 -20.83 13.41 2.49
C LYS A 227 -20.62 14.83 1.96
N GLY A 228 -21.20 15.78 2.66
CA GLY A 228 -21.10 17.20 2.32
C GLY A 228 -22.40 17.78 1.77
N LYS A 229 -22.53 19.10 1.95
CA LYS A 229 -23.56 19.92 1.30
C LYS A 229 -22.97 20.36 -0.05
N ASN A 230 -23.49 19.87 -1.12
CA ASN A 230 -23.58 20.54 -2.41
C ASN A 230 -25.00 20.38 -2.89
#